data_2a8c780752e63b519950f9198c7b5564
#
_entry.id   2a8c780752e63b519950f9198c7b5564
#
_cell.length_a   1.000
_cell.length_b   1.000
_cell.length_c   1.000
_cell.angle_alpha   90.00
_cell.angle_beta   90.00
_cell.angle_gamma   90.00
#
_symmetry.space_group_name_H-M   'P 1'
#
loop_
_entity.id
_entity.type
_entity.pdbx_description
1 polymer ?
#
loop_
_entity_poly.entity_id
_entity_poly.type
_entity_poly.pdbx_seq_one_letter_code
_entity_poly.pdbx_strand_id
1 'polypeptide(L)'
;LGVSTLLRYSDLNRLSWNDLLEKEILFLNEKKTNKKREIRIERDIQESIKYVFNRLNDSYTDKLFPYHINSVNSYLRKSSFLSGIRKPHISTHSFRKSGGRYIWELNNKSDESLLKLSMIFNHTSTSITRRYLGIEREEIQNMYEFQSNIFLV
;
A
#
# COMPACT_ATOMS: atom_id res chain seq x y z
N LEU A 1 6.78 3.03 -3.92
CA LEU A 1 5.77 4.10 -3.72
C LEU A 1 4.47 3.58 -3.08
N GLY A 2 3.82 2.54 -3.64
CA GLY A 2 2.52 2.07 -3.10
C GLY A 2 2.55 1.65 -1.63
N VAL A 3 3.65 1.08 -1.16
CA VAL A 3 3.88 0.73 0.26
C VAL A 3 4.15 1.98 1.09
N SER A 4 5.00 2.87 0.60
CA SER A 4 5.50 4.03 1.36
C SER A 4 4.49 5.17 1.45
N THR A 5 3.76 5.44 0.37
CA THR A 5 2.78 6.54 0.32
C THR A 5 1.38 6.12 0.75
N LEU A 6 1.11 4.83 0.80
CA LEU A 6 -0.23 4.26 1.02
C LEU A 6 -1.30 4.80 0.06
N LEU A 7 -0.91 5.25 -1.13
CA LEU A 7 -1.84 5.70 -2.17
C LEU A 7 -2.52 4.54 -2.87
N ARG A 8 -3.72 4.77 -3.39
CA ARG A 8 -4.38 3.83 -4.31
C ARG A 8 -3.69 3.86 -5.65
N TYR A 9 -3.72 2.75 -6.38
CA TYR A 9 -3.14 2.71 -7.73
C TYR A 9 -3.77 3.76 -8.66
N SER A 10 -5.06 4.04 -8.51
CA SER A 10 -5.75 5.10 -9.26
C SER A 10 -5.15 6.51 -9.05
N ASP A 11 -4.53 6.73 -7.90
CA ASP A 11 -3.87 7.99 -7.58
C ASP A 11 -2.42 7.96 -8.07
N LEU A 12 -1.70 6.86 -7.84
CA LEU A 12 -0.34 6.65 -8.35
C LEU A 12 -0.26 6.73 -9.88
N ASN A 13 -1.26 6.19 -10.59
CA ASN A 13 -1.32 6.19 -12.07
C ASN A 13 -1.51 7.59 -12.68
N ARG A 14 -1.85 8.58 -11.86
CA ARG A 14 -1.99 9.98 -12.29
C ARG A 14 -0.71 10.79 -12.11
N LEU A 15 0.24 10.27 -11.34
CA LEU A 15 1.48 10.98 -11.06
C LEU A 15 2.40 10.96 -12.29
N SER A 16 3.03 12.09 -12.49
CA SER A 16 4.15 12.28 -13.39
C SER A 16 5.48 12.17 -12.65
N TRP A 17 6.57 12.07 -13.38
CA TRP A 17 7.90 12.18 -12.81
C TRP A 17 8.13 13.55 -12.15
N ASN A 18 7.60 14.62 -12.73
CA ASN A 18 7.71 15.99 -12.21
C ASN A 18 7.00 16.18 -10.86
N ASP A 19 6.02 15.32 -10.53
CA ASP A 19 5.36 15.36 -9.21
C ASP A 19 6.26 14.83 -8.09
N LEU A 20 7.31 14.09 -8.43
CA LEU A 20 8.14 13.36 -7.47
C LEU A 20 9.62 13.71 -7.52
N LEU A 21 10.16 14.00 -8.73
CA LEU A 21 11.57 14.33 -8.88
C LEU A 21 11.88 15.63 -8.14
N GLU A 22 12.87 15.58 -7.26
CA GLU A 22 13.35 16.72 -6.46
C GLU A 22 12.26 17.39 -5.59
N LYS A 23 11.19 16.64 -5.29
CA LYS A 23 10.13 17.10 -4.38
C LYS A 23 10.25 16.42 -3.03
N GLU A 24 10.17 17.22 -1.97
CA GLU A 24 10.10 16.73 -0.59
C GLU A 24 8.64 16.42 -0.19
N ILE A 25 7.69 17.09 -0.82
CA ILE A 25 6.27 16.96 -0.53
C ILE A 25 5.49 16.75 -1.81
N LEU A 26 4.69 15.67 -1.82
CA LEU A 26 3.72 15.39 -2.87
C LEU A 26 2.35 15.92 -2.45
N PHE A 27 1.80 16.82 -3.27
CA PHE A 27 0.43 17.31 -3.13
C PHE A 27 -0.45 16.68 -4.22
N LEU A 28 -1.57 16.09 -3.82
CA LEU A 28 -2.54 15.54 -4.77
C LEU A 28 -3.97 15.57 -4.23
N ASN A 29 -4.94 15.51 -5.13
CA ASN A 29 -6.34 15.23 -4.80
C ASN A 29 -6.63 13.77 -5.11
N GLU A 30 -7.07 13.00 -4.11
CA GLU A 30 -7.43 11.59 -4.31
C GLU A 30 -8.59 11.46 -5.31
N LYS A 31 -8.45 10.59 -6.30
CA LYS A 31 -9.46 10.38 -7.36
C LYS A 31 -10.82 9.93 -6.80
N LYS A 32 -10.81 9.05 -5.78
CA LYS A 32 -12.04 8.46 -5.25
C LYS A 32 -12.78 9.39 -4.29
N THR A 33 -12.07 10.17 -3.50
CA THR A 33 -12.64 10.94 -2.38
C THR A 33 -12.59 12.45 -2.59
N ASN A 34 -11.87 12.89 -3.62
CA ASN A 34 -11.55 14.30 -3.92
C ASN A 34 -10.89 15.05 -2.74
N LYS A 35 -10.36 14.33 -1.76
CA LYS A 35 -9.66 14.93 -0.62
C LYS A 35 -8.24 15.29 -0.99
N LYS A 36 -7.81 16.45 -0.53
CA LYS A 36 -6.40 16.86 -0.65
C LYS A 36 -5.53 15.98 0.24
N ARG A 37 -4.40 15.57 -0.31
CA ARG A 37 -3.35 14.82 0.39
C ARG A 37 -2.04 15.56 0.28
N GLU A 38 -1.35 15.62 1.39
CA GLU A 38 0.04 16.05 1.50
C GLU A 38 0.83 14.85 2.02
N ILE A 39 1.86 14.45 1.28
CA ILE A 39 2.67 13.28 1.61
C ILE A 39 4.13 13.68 1.53
N ARG A 40 4.82 13.60 2.65
CA ARG A 40 6.26 13.79 2.69
C ARG A 40 6.95 12.62 2.00
N ILE A 41 7.86 12.93 1.09
CA ILE A 41 8.69 11.96 0.38
C ILE A 41 10.06 11.93 1.06
N GLU A 42 10.30 10.92 1.86
CA GLU A 42 11.56 10.75 2.57
C GLU A 42 12.72 10.56 1.57
N ARG A 43 13.92 10.92 2.00
CA ARG A 43 15.12 10.96 1.16
C ARG A 43 15.41 9.64 0.44
N ASP A 44 15.29 8.52 1.13
CA ASP A 44 15.53 7.19 0.55
C ASP A 44 14.56 6.89 -0.60
N ILE A 45 13.33 7.39 -0.50
CA ILE A 45 12.32 7.25 -1.55
C ILE A 45 12.66 8.17 -2.73
N GLN A 46 13.11 9.40 -2.47
CA GLN A 46 13.56 10.32 -3.52
C GLN A 46 14.74 9.73 -4.30
N GLU A 47 15.73 9.18 -3.61
CA GLU A 47 16.89 8.51 -4.23
C GLU A 47 16.46 7.30 -5.07
N SER A 48 15.52 6.49 -4.57
CA SER A 48 14.95 5.37 -5.32
C SER A 48 14.21 5.81 -6.58
N ILE A 49 13.44 6.90 -6.51
CA ILE A 49 12.73 7.48 -7.66
C ILE A 49 13.74 7.96 -8.70
N LYS A 50 14.76 8.71 -8.28
CA LYS A 50 15.82 9.22 -9.14
C LYS A 50 16.61 8.08 -9.81
N TYR A 51 16.92 7.04 -9.06
CA TYR A 51 17.58 5.85 -9.59
C TYR A 51 16.76 5.18 -10.70
N VAL A 52 15.47 4.96 -10.48
CA VAL A 52 14.58 4.35 -11.49
C VAL A 52 14.45 5.26 -12.72
N PHE A 53 14.24 6.55 -12.51
CA PHE A 53 14.15 7.54 -13.60
C PHE A 53 15.39 7.50 -14.50
N ASN A 54 16.59 7.53 -13.91
CA ASN A 54 17.84 7.52 -14.65
C ASN A 54 18.06 6.21 -15.44
N ARG A 55 17.44 5.10 -15.03
CA ARG A 55 17.54 3.81 -15.73
C ARG A 55 16.54 3.62 -16.87
N LEU A 56 15.52 4.44 -16.94
CA LEU A 56 14.51 4.34 -18.01
C LEU A 56 15.00 4.93 -19.32
N ASN A 57 16.08 5.73 -19.30
CA ASN A 57 16.65 6.40 -20.46
C ASN A 57 15.57 7.06 -21.34
N ASP A 58 15.68 6.92 -22.66
CA ASP A 58 14.78 7.53 -23.64
C ASP A 58 13.40 6.84 -23.75
N SER A 59 13.18 5.77 -22.97
CA SER A 59 11.93 5.01 -23.01
C SER A 59 10.88 5.47 -22.00
N TYR A 60 11.14 6.53 -21.23
CA TYR A 60 10.19 6.99 -20.23
C TYR A 60 9.06 7.83 -20.86
N THR A 61 7.91 7.76 -20.22
CA THR A 61 6.79 8.66 -20.48
C THR A 61 6.69 9.68 -19.36
N ASP A 62 5.97 10.79 -19.55
CA ASP A 62 5.71 11.77 -18.48
C ASP A 62 5.05 11.13 -17.26
N LYS A 63 4.28 10.07 -17.48
CA LYS A 63 3.60 9.33 -16.41
C LYS A 63 4.54 8.37 -15.71
N LEU A 64 4.52 8.39 -14.40
CA LEU A 64 5.27 7.45 -13.55
C LEU A 64 4.81 5.99 -13.74
N PHE A 65 3.50 5.77 -13.89
CA PHE A 65 2.87 4.46 -14.10
C PHE A 65 1.92 4.50 -15.30
N PRO A 66 2.42 4.32 -16.54
CA PRO A 66 1.61 4.47 -17.75
C PRO A 66 0.69 3.27 -18.03
N TYR A 67 0.57 2.32 -17.08
CA TYR A 67 -0.13 1.06 -17.31
C TYR A 67 -1.54 1.06 -16.75
N HIS A 68 -2.45 0.36 -17.43
CA HIS A 68 -3.79 0.12 -16.90
C HIS A 68 -3.75 -0.83 -15.70
N ILE A 69 -4.64 -0.62 -14.72
CA ILE A 69 -4.68 -1.40 -13.47
C ILE A 69 -4.81 -2.92 -13.71
N ASN A 70 -5.57 -3.33 -14.73
CA ASN A 70 -5.74 -4.75 -15.06
C ASN A 70 -4.44 -5.38 -15.53
N SER A 71 -3.65 -4.67 -16.33
CA SER A 71 -2.34 -5.11 -16.78
C SER A 71 -1.39 -5.30 -15.60
N VAL A 72 -1.33 -4.31 -14.70
CA VAL A 72 -0.50 -4.39 -13.49
C VAL A 72 -0.92 -5.56 -12.60
N ASN A 73 -2.22 -5.72 -12.35
CA ASN A 73 -2.72 -6.83 -11.54
C ASN A 73 -2.47 -8.20 -12.19
N SER A 74 -2.50 -8.28 -13.53
CA SER A 74 -2.15 -9.50 -14.26
C SER A 74 -0.66 -9.85 -14.09
N TYR A 75 0.22 -8.86 -14.23
CA TYR A 75 1.65 -9.01 -13.99
C TYR A 75 1.95 -9.45 -12.55
N LEU A 76 1.31 -8.83 -11.57
CA LEU A 76 1.49 -9.18 -10.15
C LEU A 76 1.09 -10.63 -9.87
N ARG A 77 -0.02 -11.09 -10.43
CA ARG A 77 -0.46 -12.49 -10.28
C ARG A 77 0.52 -13.45 -10.92
N LYS A 78 1.00 -13.14 -12.14
CA LYS A 78 1.99 -13.96 -12.84
C LYS A 78 3.31 -14.04 -12.05
N SER A 79 3.82 -12.90 -11.58
CA SER A 79 5.05 -12.83 -10.79
C SER A 79 4.91 -13.58 -9.46
N SER A 80 3.77 -13.46 -8.78
CA SER A 80 3.47 -14.21 -7.57
C SER A 80 3.49 -15.72 -7.79
N PHE A 81 2.87 -16.18 -8.87
CA PHE A 81 2.87 -17.60 -9.24
C PHE A 81 4.29 -18.10 -9.51
N LEU A 82 5.09 -17.38 -10.31
CA LEU A 82 6.47 -17.73 -10.63
C LEU A 82 7.39 -17.74 -9.40
N SER A 83 7.10 -16.90 -8.41
CA SER A 83 7.86 -16.84 -7.15
C SER A 83 7.39 -17.87 -6.12
N GLY A 84 6.50 -18.79 -6.46
CA GLY A 84 5.98 -19.80 -5.54
C GLY A 84 5.03 -19.24 -4.45
N ILE A 85 4.66 -17.98 -4.53
CA ILE A 85 3.72 -17.38 -3.59
C ILE A 85 2.30 -17.80 -3.98
N ARG A 86 1.78 -18.83 -3.32
CA ARG A 86 0.44 -19.37 -3.57
C ARG A 86 -0.69 -18.54 -2.93
N LYS A 87 -0.61 -17.21 -2.97
CA LYS A 87 -1.69 -16.34 -2.49
C LYS A 87 -2.56 -15.92 -3.70
N PRO A 88 -3.83 -16.31 -3.76
CA PRO A 88 -4.65 -16.18 -4.98
C PRO A 88 -5.00 -14.72 -5.37
N HIS A 89 -4.75 -13.75 -4.50
CA HIS A 89 -5.27 -12.39 -4.67
C HIS A 89 -4.23 -11.28 -4.48
N ILE A 90 -3.02 -11.44 -5.05
CA ILE A 90 -2.06 -10.33 -5.08
C ILE A 90 -2.51 -9.31 -6.12
N SER A 91 -2.63 -8.06 -5.71
CA SER A 91 -3.05 -6.93 -6.53
C SER A 91 -2.34 -5.65 -6.10
N THR A 92 -2.58 -4.57 -6.82
CA THR A 92 -2.08 -3.23 -6.44
C THR A 92 -2.51 -2.81 -5.04
N HIS A 93 -3.67 -3.26 -4.56
CA HIS A 93 -4.12 -3.03 -3.18
C HIS A 93 -3.27 -3.77 -2.13
N SER A 94 -2.61 -4.86 -2.50
CA SER A 94 -1.77 -5.62 -1.58
C SER A 94 -0.60 -4.78 -1.05
N PHE A 95 0.02 -3.97 -1.90
CA PHE A 95 1.10 -3.06 -1.49
C PHE A 95 0.63 -2.04 -0.45
N ARG A 96 -0.49 -1.40 -0.70
CA ARG A 96 -1.09 -0.43 0.23
C ARG A 96 -1.47 -1.09 1.55
N LYS A 97 -2.05 -2.28 1.49
CA LYS A 97 -2.42 -3.07 2.66
C LYS A 97 -1.19 -3.49 3.47
N SER A 98 -0.15 -3.99 2.79
CA SER A 98 1.10 -4.40 3.46
C SER A 98 1.80 -3.22 4.12
N GLY A 99 1.86 -2.06 3.46
CA GLY A 99 2.43 -0.85 4.06
C GLY A 99 1.68 -0.41 5.33
N GLY A 100 0.35 -0.39 5.27
CA GLY A 100 -0.45 -0.05 6.45
C GLY A 100 -0.32 -1.08 7.57
N ARG A 101 -0.24 -2.38 7.24
CA ARG A 101 -0.01 -3.44 8.22
C ARG A 101 1.35 -3.27 8.89
N TYR A 102 2.39 -3.03 8.11
CA TYR A 102 3.74 -2.79 8.61
C TYR A 102 3.82 -1.59 9.56
N ILE A 103 3.20 -0.46 9.20
CA ILE A 103 3.13 0.72 10.08
C ILE A 103 2.44 0.38 11.39
N TRP A 104 1.34 -0.36 11.36
CA TRP A 104 0.61 -0.76 12.56
C TRP A 104 1.47 -1.65 13.46
N GLU A 105 2.19 -2.61 12.90
CA GLU A 105 3.11 -3.50 13.62
C GLU A 105 4.28 -2.74 14.25
N LEU A 106 4.90 -1.81 13.51
CA LEU A 106 5.97 -0.94 14.02
C LEU A 106 5.51 -0.03 15.18
N ASN A 107 4.23 0.31 15.23
CA ASN A 107 3.64 1.11 16.30
C ASN A 107 2.98 0.24 17.38
N ASN A 108 3.58 -0.91 17.68
CA ASN A 108 3.18 -1.83 18.74
C ASN A 108 1.71 -2.28 18.64
N LYS A 109 1.17 -2.36 17.43
CA LYS A 109 -0.21 -2.78 17.15
C LYS A 109 -1.26 -1.91 17.88
N SER A 110 -0.95 -0.65 18.13
CA SER A 110 -1.76 0.27 18.95
C SER A 110 -3.03 0.72 18.24
N ASP A 111 -4.08 1.00 19.03
CA ASP A 111 -5.33 1.60 18.52
C ASP A 111 -5.13 3.03 18.00
N GLU A 112 -4.17 3.76 18.56
CA GLU A 112 -3.80 5.08 18.07
C GLU A 112 -3.25 5.00 16.64
N SER A 113 -2.40 4.01 16.34
CA SER A 113 -1.90 3.80 14.98
C SER A 113 -2.99 3.39 14.00
N LEU A 114 -3.98 2.61 14.46
CA LEU A 114 -5.17 2.29 13.65
C LEU A 114 -6.01 3.52 13.35
N LEU A 115 -6.18 4.42 14.32
CA LEU A 115 -6.89 5.68 14.10
C LEU A 115 -6.17 6.53 13.03
N LYS A 116 -4.86 6.71 13.16
CA LYS A 116 -4.05 7.42 12.16
C LYS A 116 -4.12 6.76 10.78
N LEU A 117 -4.04 5.44 10.71
CA LEU A 117 -4.20 4.70 9.45
C LEU A 117 -5.60 4.84 8.87
N SER A 118 -6.66 4.89 9.69
CA SER A 118 -8.02 5.12 9.19
C SER A 118 -8.14 6.47 8.50
N MET A 119 -7.51 7.51 9.05
CA MET A 119 -7.44 8.84 8.44
C MET A 119 -6.65 8.80 7.12
N ILE A 120 -5.48 8.14 7.10
CA ILE A 120 -4.66 7.98 5.90
C ILE A 120 -5.41 7.22 4.80
N PHE A 121 -6.15 6.18 5.15
CA PHE A 121 -6.92 5.39 4.19
C PHE A 121 -8.25 6.04 3.79
N ASN A 122 -8.66 7.12 4.46
CA ASN A 122 -9.99 7.71 4.33
C ASN A 122 -11.10 6.69 4.61
N HIS A 123 -10.94 5.92 5.68
CA HIS A 123 -11.97 5.03 6.19
C HIS A 123 -12.83 5.77 7.22
N THR A 124 -14.11 5.46 7.28
CA THR A 124 -15.05 6.10 8.20
C THR A 124 -14.94 5.59 9.65
N SER A 125 -14.22 4.47 9.84
CA SER A 125 -13.98 3.91 11.18
C SER A 125 -12.70 3.07 11.23
N THR A 126 -12.17 2.87 12.43
CA THR A 126 -11.05 1.95 12.67
C THR A 126 -11.44 0.49 12.41
N SER A 127 -12.69 0.11 12.59
CA SER A 127 -13.20 -1.24 12.27
C SER A 127 -13.01 -1.58 10.79
N ILE A 128 -13.29 -0.63 9.89
CA ILE A 128 -13.04 -0.81 8.45
C ILE A 128 -11.54 -1.00 8.20
N THR A 129 -10.70 -0.26 8.92
CA THR A 129 -9.25 -0.38 8.80
C THR A 129 -8.75 -1.74 9.29
N ARG A 130 -9.26 -2.22 10.44
CA ARG A 130 -8.94 -3.57 10.98
C ARG A 130 -9.29 -4.66 9.97
N ARG A 131 -10.50 -4.60 9.40
CA ARG A 131 -10.93 -5.53 8.34
C ARG A 131 -10.08 -5.42 7.09
N TYR A 132 -9.79 -4.21 6.63
CA TYR A 132 -8.97 -3.95 5.45
C TYR A 132 -7.54 -4.50 5.62
N LEU A 133 -6.92 -4.33 6.78
CA LEU A 133 -5.60 -4.84 7.10
C LEU A 133 -5.58 -6.35 7.39
N GLY A 134 -6.74 -6.97 7.56
CA GLY A 134 -6.87 -8.40 7.88
C GLY A 134 -6.61 -8.73 9.35
N ILE A 135 -6.59 -7.73 10.22
CA ILE A 135 -6.38 -7.87 11.66
C ILE A 135 -7.54 -8.64 12.29
N GLU A 136 -8.76 -8.23 12.01
CA GLU A 136 -9.98 -8.88 12.53
C GLU A 136 -10.01 -10.38 12.21
N ARG A 137 -9.63 -10.76 11.00
CA ARG A 137 -9.61 -12.18 10.59
C ARG A 137 -8.54 -12.97 11.35
N GLU A 138 -7.36 -12.38 11.55
CA GLU A 138 -6.26 -13.02 12.28
C GLU A 138 -6.62 -13.22 13.75
N GLU A 139 -7.24 -12.22 14.38
CA GLU A 139 -7.69 -12.32 15.77
C GLU A 139 -8.72 -13.42 15.96
N ILE A 140 -9.70 -13.53 15.07
CA ILE A 140 -10.69 -14.60 15.08
C ILE A 140 -10.01 -15.98 14.91
N GLN A 141 -9.04 -16.11 14.01
CA GLN A 141 -8.30 -17.35 13.82
C GLN A 141 -7.51 -17.74 15.08
N ASN A 142 -6.82 -16.79 15.69
CA ASN A 142 -6.08 -17.03 16.94
C ASN A 142 -7.00 -17.49 18.08
N MET A 143 -8.23 -16.97 18.14
CA MET A 143 -9.21 -17.44 19.12
C MET A 143 -9.58 -18.91 18.90
N TYR A 144 -9.77 -19.35 17.65
CA TYR A 144 -10.01 -20.76 17.35
C TYR A 144 -8.82 -21.66 17.68
N GLU A 145 -7.60 -21.20 17.37
CA GLU A 145 -6.37 -21.93 17.73
C GLU A 145 -6.23 -22.07 19.26
N PHE A 146 -6.51 -21.00 19.99
CA PHE A 146 -6.50 -21.04 21.46
C PHE A 146 -7.55 -22.02 22.01
N GLN A 147 -8.75 -22.03 21.44
CA GLN A 147 -9.81 -22.96 21.83
C GLN A 147 -9.42 -24.42 21.57
N SER A 148 -8.75 -24.74 20.46
CA SER A 148 -8.29 -26.08 20.16
C SER A 148 -7.25 -26.61 21.16
N ASN A 149 -6.41 -25.72 21.70
CA ASN A 149 -5.41 -26.06 22.69
C ASN A 149 -5.99 -26.42 24.07
N ILE A 150 -7.22 -25.99 24.38
CA ILE A 150 -7.91 -26.34 25.64
C ILE A 150 -8.23 -27.85 25.70
N PHE A 151 -8.41 -28.49 24.55
CA PHE A 151 -8.76 -29.91 24.47
C PHE A 151 -7.55 -30.85 24.33
N LEU A 152 -6.34 -30.30 24.32
CA LEU A 152 -5.08 -31.07 24.20
C LEU A 152 -4.37 -31.29 25.56
N VAL A 153 -5.04 -30.99 26.70
CA VAL A 153 -4.52 -31.21 28.05
C VAL A 153 -5.07 -32.52 28.62
#